data_e0cf65c3521ba70b29b647a7d0a44d3c
#
_entry.id   e0cf65c3521ba70b29b647a7d0a44d3c
#
_cell.length_a   1.000
_cell.length_b   1.000
_cell.length_c   1.000
_cell.angle_alpha   90.00
_cell.angle_beta   90.00
_cell.angle_gamma   90.00
#
_symmetry.space_group_name_H-M   'P 1'
#
loop_
_entity.id
_entity.type
_entity.pdbx_description
1 polymer ?
#
loop_
_entity_poly.entity_id
_entity_poly.type
_entity_poly.pdbx_seq_one_letter_code
_entity_poly.pdbx_strand_id
1 'polypeptide(L)'
;EMSASLVGSEMCIRDRFRIRVSKNKVKEWYVGDGWYSDGPSFSMDNYNAYVMHSMMVAMLENLLPKRWASQKELDEAMNRMIRHSEFCERMIAPDGTYPAFGRSVTYRTAAFQSLADVALRKKLPSHVSPAQVRCALTAVHRNMYEGNQNFDKDGWLVLGFNGHQPECADGYTSTGSLYMATLSFLPLGLPADDPFW
;
A
#
# COMPACT_ATOMS: atom_id res chain seq x y z
N GLU A 1 37.56 0.33 -22.12
CA GLU A 1 36.66 -0.76 -21.66
C GLU A 1 36.74 -1.03 -20.15
N MET A 2 37.93 -0.89 -19.51
CA MET A 2 38.10 -1.08 -18.04
C MET A 2 37.38 -0.04 -17.18
N SER A 3 37.25 1.24 -17.63
CA SER A 3 36.67 2.31 -16.84
C SER A 3 35.15 2.15 -16.68
N ALA A 4 34.43 1.69 -17.70
CA ALA A 4 32.99 1.48 -17.64
C ALA A 4 32.60 0.33 -16.70
N SER A 5 33.44 -0.73 -16.63
CA SER A 5 33.24 -1.85 -15.70
C SER A 5 33.46 -1.44 -14.24
N LEU A 6 34.45 -0.59 -13.96
CA LEU A 6 34.72 -0.06 -12.61
C LEU A 6 33.57 0.85 -12.12
N VAL A 7 33.08 1.76 -12.95
CA VAL A 7 31.95 2.62 -12.62
C VAL A 7 30.69 1.81 -12.33
N GLY A 8 30.42 0.77 -13.12
CA GLY A 8 29.30 -0.14 -12.89
C GLY A 8 29.41 -0.89 -11.56
N SER A 9 30.60 -1.37 -11.19
CA SER A 9 30.82 -2.07 -9.93
C SER A 9 30.74 -1.14 -8.71
N GLU A 10 31.26 0.08 -8.80
CA GLU A 10 31.11 1.08 -7.73
C GLU A 10 29.65 1.49 -7.51
N MET A 11 28.88 1.70 -8.56
CA MET A 11 27.45 1.97 -8.47
C MET A 11 26.71 0.81 -7.77
N CYS A 12 26.97 -0.42 -8.17
CA CYS A 12 26.37 -1.61 -7.54
C CYS A 12 26.73 -1.73 -6.05
N ILE A 13 27.98 -1.47 -5.65
CA ILE A 13 28.41 -1.51 -4.24
C ILE A 13 27.69 -0.43 -3.44
N ARG A 14 27.63 0.79 -3.97
CA ARG A 14 26.99 1.93 -3.34
C ARG A 14 25.48 1.71 -3.18
N ASP A 15 24.81 1.20 -4.21
CA ASP A 15 23.38 0.92 -4.17
C ASP A 15 23.06 -0.21 -3.19
N ARG A 16 23.86 -1.28 -3.18
CA ARG A 16 23.71 -2.37 -2.22
C ARG A 16 23.85 -1.88 -0.77
N PHE A 17 24.79 -0.99 -0.51
CA PHE A 17 24.96 -0.38 0.80
C PHE A 17 23.71 0.44 1.20
N ARG A 18 23.23 1.32 0.31
CA ARG A 18 22.05 2.15 0.54
C ARG A 18 20.80 1.31 0.80
N ILE A 19 20.57 0.28 -0.02
CA ILE A 19 19.44 -0.65 0.16
C ILE A 19 19.51 -1.31 1.53
N ARG A 20 20.71 -1.79 1.95
CA ARG A 20 20.88 -2.40 3.27
C ARG A 20 20.55 -1.44 4.39
N VAL A 21 21.06 -0.21 4.32
CA VAL A 21 20.78 0.83 5.33
C VAL A 21 19.29 1.14 5.40
N SER A 22 18.65 1.35 4.24
CA SER A 22 17.22 1.66 4.17
C SER A 22 16.34 0.52 4.71
N LYS A 23 16.63 -0.73 4.32
CA LYS A 23 15.92 -1.91 4.86
C LYS A 23 16.00 -1.99 6.38
N ASN A 24 17.20 -1.80 6.93
CA ASN A 24 17.40 -1.86 8.37
C ASN A 24 16.65 -0.72 9.07
N LYS A 25 16.65 0.47 8.47
CA LYS A 25 15.95 1.63 9.03
C LYS A 25 14.44 1.42 9.10
N VAL A 26 13.84 0.89 8.05
CA VAL A 26 12.41 0.55 8.07
C VAL A 26 12.10 -0.54 9.10
N LYS A 27 12.99 -1.53 9.30
CA LYS A 27 12.81 -2.55 10.34
C LYS A 27 12.79 -1.96 11.75
N GLU A 28 13.60 -0.93 12.02
CA GLU A 28 13.63 -0.24 13.31
C GLU A 28 12.29 0.45 13.63
N TRP A 29 11.53 0.84 12.62
CA TRP A 29 10.25 1.52 12.77
C TRP A 29 9.06 0.56 12.95
N TYR A 30 9.28 -0.74 12.94
CA TYR A 30 8.21 -1.69 13.20
C TYR A 30 7.81 -1.66 14.68
N VAL A 31 6.57 -1.28 14.92
CA VAL A 31 6.03 -1.11 16.28
C VAL A 31 5.20 -2.29 16.77
N GLY A 32 5.08 -3.32 15.95
CA GLY A 32 4.32 -4.55 16.27
C GLY A 32 2.96 -4.60 15.58
N ASP A 33 2.33 -5.74 15.65
CA ASP A 33 0.96 -6.00 15.23
C ASP A 33 0.61 -5.53 13.80
N GLY A 34 1.57 -5.63 12.88
CA GLY A 34 1.40 -5.21 11.49
C GLY A 34 1.61 -3.72 11.24
N TRP A 35 2.03 -2.94 12.22
CA TRP A 35 2.19 -1.50 12.06
C TRP A 35 3.66 -1.06 12.09
N TYR A 36 3.95 -0.05 11.27
CA TYR A 36 5.20 0.69 11.29
C TYR A 36 4.94 2.13 11.74
N SER A 37 5.82 2.66 12.57
CA SER A 37 5.96 4.11 12.71
C SER A 37 6.65 4.66 11.46
N ASP A 38 6.21 5.81 10.98
CA ASP A 38 6.84 6.46 9.83
C ASP A 38 7.94 7.41 10.31
N GLY A 39 9.08 6.84 10.62
CA GLY A 39 10.24 7.54 11.13
C GLY A 39 10.44 7.40 12.66
N PRO A 40 11.35 8.19 13.23
CA PRO A 40 11.73 8.07 14.65
C PRO A 40 10.66 8.59 15.63
N SER A 41 9.79 9.49 15.17
CA SER A 41 8.64 9.95 15.93
C SER A 41 7.44 9.06 15.67
N PHE A 42 6.64 8.78 16.71
CA PHE A 42 5.45 7.98 16.54
C PHE A 42 4.50 8.61 15.51
N SER A 43 4.24 7.87 14.45
CA SER A 43 3.26 8.23 13.44
C SER A 43 2.64 6.95 12.90
N MET A 44 1.33 6.80 13.03
CA MET A 44 0.58 5.63 12.60
C MET A 44 -0.56 6.08 11.71
N ASP A 45 -0.45 5.84 10.42
CA ASP A 45 -1.40 6.28 9.41
C ASP A 45 -1.47 5.32 8.20
N ASN A 46 -2.25 5.71 7.21
CA ASN A 46 -2.46 4.92 6.00
C ASN A 46 -1.21 4.74 5.10
N TYR A 47 -0.09 5.45 5.38
CA TYR A 47 1.19 5.15 4.74
C TYR A 47 1.63 3.70 4.96
N ASN A 48 1.18 3.07 6.04
CA ASN A 48 1.39 1.65 6.25
C ASN A 48 0.88 0.81 5.08
N ALA A 49 -0.28 1.13 4.51
CA ALA A 49 -0.86 0.38 3.39
C ALA A 49 -0.05 0.56 2.10
N TYR A 50 0.15 1.81 1.65
CA TYR A 50 0.63 2.08 0.29
C TYR A 50 2.12 2.44 0.18
N VAL A 51 2.78 2.81 1.28
CA VAL A 51 4.22 3.08 1.26
C VAL A 51 5.01 1.96 1.95
N MET A 52 4.59 1.54 3.15
CA MET A 52 5.41 0.63 3.95
C MET A 52 5.26 -0.82 3.50
N HIS A 53 4.07 -1.39 3.54
CA HIS A 53 3.88 -2.83 3.31
C HIS A 53 4.07 -3.25 1.86
N SER A 54 3.23 -2.77 0.95
CA SER A 54 3.25 -3.25 -0.44
C SER A 54 4.56 -2.92 -1.16
N MET A 55 5.12 -1.73 -0.92
CA MET A 55 6.40 -1.36 -1.53
C MET A 55 7.56 -2.16 -0.92
N MET A 56 7.55 -2.42 0.39
CA MET A 56 8.58 -3.24 1.03
C MET A 56 8.58 -4.67 0.49
N VAL A 57 7.41 -5.30 0.39
CA VAL A 57 7.28 -6.66 -0.16
C VAL A 57 7.76 -6.69 -1.61
N ALA A 58 7.27 -5.79 -2.47
CA ALA A 58 7.69 -5.73 -3.87
C ALA A 58 9.19 -5.49 -4.02
N MET A 59 9.77 -4.61 -3.20
CA MET A 59 11.22 -4.38 -3.18
C MET A 59 11.98 -5.65 -2.81
N LEU A 60 11.59 -6.35 -1.76
CA LEU A 60 12.26 -7.56 -1.29
C LEU A 60 12.18 -8.69 -2.32
N GLU A 61 11.04 -8.85 -3.01
CA GLU A 61 10.88 -9.80 -4.12
C GLU A 61 11.88 -9.52 -5.26
N ASN A 62 12.07 -8.25 -5.62
CA ASN A 62 13.03 -7.85 -6.65
C ASN A 62 14.50 -7.97 -6.21
N LEU A 63 14.76 -7.92 -4.91
CA LEU A 63 16.11 -8.06 -4.36
C LEU A 63 16.51 -9.51 -4.09
N LEU A 64 15.56 -10.40 -3.91
CA LEU A 64 15.80 -11.82 -3.60
C LEU A 64 16.63 -12.54 -4.68
N PRO A 65 16.31 -12.45 -5.99
CA PRO A 65 17.13 -13.07 -7.03
C PRO A 65 18.57 -12.53 -7.09
N LYS A 66 18.75 -11.28 -6.67
CA LYS A 66 20.07 -10.63 -6.61
C LYS A 66 20.87 -10.99 -5.36
N ARG A 67 20.31 -11.78 -4.44
CA ARG A 67 20.88 -12.10 -3.12
C ARG A 67 21.14 -10.84 -2.26
N TRP A 68 20.38 -9.78 -2.44
CA TRP A 68 20.42 -8.55 -1.66
C TRP A 68 19.32 -8.51 -0.58
N ALA A 69 18.46 -9.48 -0.60
CA ALA A 69 17.50 -9.83 0.45
C ALA A 69 17.51 -11.33 0.68
N SER A 70 17.03 -11.77 1.83
CA SER A 70 16.84 -13.17 2.18
C SER A 70 15.35 -13.54 2.14
N GLN A 71 15.06 -14.83 1.97
CA GLN A 71 13.69 -15.34 2.06
C GLN A 71 13.05 -14.99 3.40
N LYS A 72 13.82 -15.11 4.49
CA LYS A 72 13.35 -14.72 5.83
C LYS A 72 12.86 -13.26 5.89
N GLU A 73 13.58 -12.33 5.27
CA GLU A 73 13.16 -10.91 5.24
C GLU A 73 11.87 -10.73 4.46
N LEU A 74 11.69 -11.43 3.35
CA LEU A 74 10.47 -11.40 2.57
C LEU A 74 9.29 -12.00 3.34
N ASP A 75 9.49 -13.14 4.00
CA ASP A 75 8.46 -13.81 4.79
C ASP A 75 8.01 -12.95 5.98
N GLU A 76 8.96 -12.31 6.67
CA GLU A 76 8.66 -11.36 7.74
C GLU A 76 7.83 -10.17 7.24
N ALA A 77 8.23 -9.54 6.13
CA ALA A 77 7.50 -8.41 5.56
C ALA A 77 6.09 -8.83 5.09
N MET A 78 5.97 -10.00 4.47
CA MET A 78 4.69 -10.56 4.05
C MET A 78 3.77 -10.82 5.25
N ASN A 79 4.26 -11.45 6.31
CA ASN A 79 3.46 -11.72 7.51
C ASN A 79 2.98 -10.43 8.19
N ARG A 80 3.82 -9.39 8.22
CA ARG A 80 3.43 -8.07 8.72
C ARG A 80 2.35 -7.42 7.85
N MET A 81 2.46 -7.53 6.52
CA MET A 81 1.44 -7.02 5.59
C MET A 81 0.12 -7.79 5.73
N ILE A 82 0.16 -9.12 5.87
CA ILE A 82 -1.03 -9.94 6.14
C ILE A 82 -1.71 -9.48 7.43
N ARG A 83 -0.95 -9.27 8.50
CA ARG A 83 -1.52 -8.78 9.76
C ARG A 83 -2.13 -7.39 9.63
N HIS A 84 -1.47 -6.48 8.93
CA HIS A 84 -2.02 -5.14 8.65
C HIS A 84 -3.31 -5.22 7.82
N SER A 85 -3.38 -6.14 6.86
CA SER A 85 -4.58 -6.30 6.01
C SER A 85 -5.83 -6.67 6.81
N GLU A 86 -5.69 -7.38 7.94
CA GLU A 86 -6.81 -7.67 8.84
C GLU A 86 -7.39 -6.39 9.48
N PHE A 87 -6.53 -5.43 9.82
CA PHE A 87 -6.99 -4.12 10.30
C PHE A 87 -7.72 -3.36 9.19
N CYS A 88 -7.17 -3.37 7.98
CA CYS A 88 -7.82 -2.71 6.84
C CYS A 88 -9.23 -3.25 6.63
N GLU A 89 -9.42 -4.56 6.65
CA GLU A 89 -10.73 -5.18 6.49
C GLU A 89 -11.70 -4.77 7.61
N ARG A 90 -11.24 -4.81 8.86
CA ARG A 90 -12.06 -4.48 10.04
C ARG A 90 -12.40 -3.00 10.17
N MET A 91 -11.66 -2.11 9.52
CA MET A 91 -11.98 -0.67 9.50
C MET A 91 -13.11 -0.33 8.52
N ILE A 92 -13.53 -1.25 7.66
CA ILE A 92 -14.60 -1.04 6.71
C ILE A 92 -15.94 -1.30 7.38
N ALA A 93 -16.78 -0.28 7.46
CA ALA A 93 -18.15 -0.41 7.94
C ALA A 93 -19.04 -1.12 6.90
N PRO A 94 -20.20 -1.68 7.29
CA PRO A 94 -21.10 -2.38 6.38
C PRO A 94 -21.59 -1.55 5.18
N ASP A 95 -21.63 -0.24 5.32
CA ASP A 95 -22.02 0.72 4.27
C ASP A 95 -20.84 1.15 3.37
N GLY A 96 -19.64 0.62 3.61
CA GLY A 96 -18.42 0.96 2.88
C GLY A 96 -17.69 2.21 3.38
N THR A 97 -18.18 2.83 4.45
CA THR A 97 -17.43 3.93 5.08
C THR A 97 -16.21 3.42 5.86
N TYR A 98 -15.22 4.26 6.02
CA TYR A 98 -14.02 3.96 6.81
C TYR A 98 -13.42 5.24 7.40
N PRO A 99 -12.64 5.14 8.49
CA PRO A 99 -12.08 6.31 9.14
C PRO A 99 -11.06 7.04 8.25
N ALA A 100 -11.20 8.36 8.14
CA ALA A 100 -10.17 9.23 7.61
C ALA A 100 -9.22 9.62 8.75
N PHE A 101 -7.99 9.13 8.74
CA PHE A 101 -7.01 9.47 9.76
C PHE A 101 -5.60 9.58 9.18
N GLY A 102 -4.76 10.35 9.88
CA GLY A 102 -3.39 10.60 9.46
C GLY A 102 -3.31 11.57 8.27
N ARG A 103 -2.21 11.49 7.54
CA ARG A 103 -1.94 12.31 6.35
C ARG A 103 -2.35 11.60 5.07
N SER A 104 -2.34 12.33 3.97
CA SER A 104 -2.63 11.82 2.62
C SER A 104 -3.99 11.15 2.49
N VAL A 105 -4.97 11.61 3.29
CA VAL A 105 -6.34 11.11 3.23
C VAL A 105 -6.98 11.30 1.84
N THR A 106 -6.46 12.24 1.07
CA THR A 106 -6.86 12.50 -0.32
C THR A 106 -6.53 11.34 -1.28
N TYR A 107 -5.69 10.39 -0.87
CA TYR A 107 -5.42 9.17 -1.64
C TYR A 107 -6.52 8.11 -1.49
N ARG A 108 -7.52 8.41 -0.67
CA ARG A 108 -8.79 7.66 -0.55
C ARG A 108 -8.55 6.15 -0.37
N THR A 109 -9.03 5.38 -1.30
CA THR A 109 -9.01 3.90 -1.28
C THR A 109 -7.61 3.29 -1.30
N ALA A 110 -6.54 4.08 -1.54
CA ALA A 110 -5.16 3.62 -1.34
C ALA A 110 -4.92 3.05 0.07
N ALA A 111 -5.68 3.50 1.08
CA ALA A 111 -5.67 2.96 2.44
C ALA A 111 -5.85 1.44 2.50
N PHE A 112 -6.43 0.84 1.46
CA PHE A 112 -6.67 -0.61 1.36
C PHE A 112 -5.69 -1.33 0.44
N GLN A 113 -4.59 -0.70 0.01
CA GLN A 113 -3.63 -1.37 -0.87
C GLN A 113 -3.07 -2.65 -0.27
N SER A 114 -2.71 -2.68 1.02
CA SER A 114 -2.18 -3.89 1.65
C SER A 114 -3.22 -5.04 1.66
N LEU A 115 -4.49 -4.75 1.89
CA LEU A 115 -5.57 -5.73 1.80
C LEU A 115 -5.76 -6.25 0.36
N ALA A 116 -5.77 -5.35 -0.60
CA ALA A 116 -5.88 -5.67 -2.02
C ALA A 116 -4.68 -6.50 -2.52
N ASP A 117 -3.46 -6.16 -2.08
CA ASP A 117 -2.23 -6.85 -2.44
C ASP A 117 -2.17 -8.26 -1.85
N VAL A 118 -2.56 -8.43 -0.58
CA VAL A 118 -2.65 -9.76 0.07
C VAL A 118 -3.69 -10.63 -0.63
N ALA A 119 -4.82 -10.06 -1.06
CA ALA A 119 -5.84 -10.77 -1.83
C ALA A 119 -5.30 -11.21 -3.21
N LEU A 120 -4.68 -10.30 -3.97
CA LEU A 120 -4.04 -10.61 -5.26
C LEU A 120 -3.01 -11.73 -5.14
N ARG A 121 -2.21 -11.72 -4.07
CA ARG A 121 -1.17 -12.72 -3.79
C ARG A 121 -1.71 -14.03 -3.25
N LYS A 122 -3.04 -14.14 -3.01
CA LYS A 122 -3.69 -15.33 -2.41
C LYS A 122 -3.09 -15.69 -1.04
N LYS A 123 -2.80 -14.65 -0.23
CA LYS A 123 -2.17 -14.77 1.10
C LYS A 123 -3.09 -14.31 2.22
N LEU A 124 -4.41 -14.24 1.98
CA LEU A 124 -5.38 -13.90 3.02
C LEU A 124 -5.27 -14.88 4.20
N PRO A 125 -5.41 -14.39 5.44
CA PRO A 125 -5.46 -15.27 6.61
C PRO A 125 -6.68 -16.19 6.52
N SER A 126 -6.58 -17.38 7.11
CA SER A 126 -7.59 -18.44 6.97
C SER A 126 -9.02 -18.07 7.44
N HIS A 127 -9.13 -17.07 8.30
CA HIS A 127 -10.41 -16.58 8.82
C HIS A 127 -11.00 -15.42 8.00
N VAL A 128 -10.33 -14.99 6.93
CA VAL A 128 -10.80 -13.95 6.02
C VAL A 128 -10.95 -14.55 4.62
N SER A 129 -12.18 -14.69 4.15
CA SER A 129 -12.42 -15.27 2.83
C SER A 129 -12.18 -14.27 1.70
N PRO A 130 -11.78 -14.74 0.49
CA PRO A 130 -11.67 -13.87 -0.69
C PRO A 130 -12.97 -13.14 -1.01
N ALA A 131 -14.12 -13.80 -0.90
CA ALA A 131 -15.43 -13.20 -1.11
C ALA A 131 -15.74 -12.08 -0.12
N GLN A 132 -15.35 -12.22 1.15
CA GLN A 132 -15.47 -11.19 2.17
C GLN A 132 -14.68 -9.94 1.77
N VAL A 133 -13.42 -10.10 1.36
CA VAL A 133 -12.57 -8.98 0.91
C VAL A 133 -13.15 -8.32 -0.33
N ARG A 134 -13.66 -9.11 -1.29
CA ARG A 134 -14.34 -8.57 -2.45
C ARG A 134 -15.54 -7.70 -2.06
N CYS A 135 -16.41 -8.20 -1.19
CA CYS A 135 -17.57 -7.44 -0.71
C CYS A 135 -17.16 -6.15 -0.01
N ALA A 136 -16.17 -6.22 0.89
CA ALA A 136 -15.67 -5.06 1.62
C ALA A 136 -15.08 -4.00 0.69
N LEU A 137 -14.17 -4.37 -0.20
CA LEU A 137 -13.58 -3.43 -1.17
C LEU A 137 -14.63 -2.87 -2.14
N THR A 138 -15.60 -3.69 -2.58
CA THR A 138 -16.70 -3.21 -3.44
C THR A 138 -17.54 -2.18 -2.71
N ALA A 139 -17.88 -2.41 -1.44
CA ALA A 139 -18.65 -1.45 -0.64
C ALA A 139 -17.90 -0.11 -0.50
N VAL A 140 -16.60 -0.15 -0.22
CA VAL A 140 -15.73 1.04 -0.16
C VAL A 140 -15.74 1.81 -1.48
N HIS A 141 -15.52 1.12 -2.60
CA HIS A 141 -15.46 1.77 -3.91
C HIS A 141 -16.81 2.37 -4.30
N ARG A 142 -17.91 1.68 -4.03
CA ARG A 142 -19.25 2.21 -4.25
C ARG A 142 -19.53 3.45 -3.43
N ASN A 143 -19.30 3.37 -2.12
CA ASN A 143 -19.46 4.52 -1.24
C ASN A 143 -18.64 5.72 -1.70
N MET A 144 -17.39 5.49 -2.14
CA MET A 144 -16.48 6.55 -2.55
C MET A 144 -16.79 7.14 -3.93
N TYR A 145 -17.27 6.35 -4.91
CA TYR A 145 -17.27 6.78 -6.31
C TYR A 145 -18.65 6.78 -7.00
N GLU A 146 -19.66 6.06 -6.51
CA GLU A 146 -20.97 6.01 -7.19
C GLU A 146 -21.72 7.35 -7.17
N GLY A 147 -21.55 8.17 -6.14
CA GLY A 147 -22.25 9.46 -6.01
C GLY A 147 -21.68 10.61 -6.82
N ASN A 148 -20.61 10.41 -7.58
CA ASN A 148 -19.88 11.42 -8.36
C ASN A 148 -19.34 12.64 -7.58
N GLN A 149 -19.53 12.70 -6.26
CA GLN A 149 -19.06 13.84 -5.45
C GLN A 149 -17.55 13.99 -5.44
N ASN A 150 -16.83 12.93 -5.83
CA ASN A 150 -15.37 12.88 -5.90
C ASN A 150 -14.82 13.21 -7.29
N PHE A 151 -15.68 13.55 -8.25
CA PHE A 151 -15.28 13.91 -9.61
C PHE A 151 -15.77 15.33 -9.94
N ASP A 152 -14.99 16.03 -10.76
CA ASP A 152 -15.44 17.29 -11.33
C ASP A 152 -16.31 17.06 -12.59
N LYS A 153 -16.77 18.15 -13.20
CA LYS A 153 -17.61 18.12 -14.42
C LYS A 153 -16.96 17.45 -15.63
N ASP A 154 -15.64 17.33 -15.62
CA ASP A 154 -14.84 16.74 -16.70
C ASP A 154 -14.41 15.30 -16.38
N GLY A 155 -14.84 14.76 -15.22
CA GLY A 155 -14.58 13.40 -14.78
C GLY A 155 -13.23 13.20 -14.07
N TRP A 156 -12.56 14.27 -13.64
CA TRP A 156 -11.32 14.19 -12.88
C TRP A 156 -11.60 14.13 -11.38
N LEU A 157 -10.78 13.38 -10.66
CA LEU A 157 -10.86 13.35 -9.21
C LEU A 157 -10.59 14.74 -8.63
N VAL A 158 -11.50 15.22 -7.78
CA VAL A 158 -11.34 16.48 -7.06
C VAL A 158 -10.42 16.30 -5.84
N LEU A 159 -9.77 17.37 -5.42
CA LEU A 159 -8.92 17.39 -4.24
C LEU A 159 -9.78 17.29 -2.96
N GLY A 160 -9.56 16.23 -2.18
CA GLY A 160 -10.30 15.98 -0.95
C GLY A 160 -10.41 14.50 -0.61
N PHE A 161 -11.05 14.19 0.50
CA PHE A 161 -11.34 12.81 0.92
C PHE A 161 -12.67 12.32 0.35
N ASN A 162 -13.77 13.01 0.64
CA ASN A 162 -15.10 12.69 0.13
C ASN A 162 -15.78 13.97 -0.36
N GLY A 163 -15.56 14.32 -1.60
CA GLY A 163 -15.93 15.59 -2.20
C GLY A 163 -14.73 16.52 -2.37
N HIS A 164 -15.02 17.76 -2.80
CA HIS A 164 -14.00 18.79 -2.95
C HIS A 164 -13.69 19.42 -1.59
N GLN A 165 -12.56 19.03 -1.00
CA GLN A 165 -12.10 19.41 0.34
C GLN A 165 -10.60 19.73 0.28
N PRO A 166 -10.21 20.85 -0.34
CA PRO A 166 -8.79 21.18 -0.55
C PRO A 166 -8.01 21.33 0.76
N GLU A 167 -8.67 21.65 1.86
CA GLU A 167 -8.10 21.72 3.20
C GLU A 167 -7.62 20.36 3.76
N CYS A 168 -8.10 19.25 3.19
CA CYS A 168 -7.62 17.89 3.51
C CYS A 168 -6.31 17.54 2.82
N ALA A 169 -5.79 18.42 1.95
CA ALA A 169 -4.57 18.15 1.20
C ALA A 169 -3.34 18.53 2.00
N ASP A 170 -2.37 17.63 2.05
CA ASP A 170 -1.03 17.94 2.54
C ASP A 170 -0.27 18.81 1.52
N GLY A 171 0.73 19.55 1.98
CA GLY A 171 1.49 20.48 1.14
C GLY A 171 2.22 19.86 -0.06
N TYR A 172 2.34 18.52 -0.09
CA TYR A 172 2.91 17.77 -1.21
C TYR A 172 1.85 17.16 -2.14
N THR A 173 0.57 17.27 -1.81
CA THR A 173 -0.51 16.67 -2.60
C THR A 173 -0.70 17.43 -3.91
N SER A 174 -0.72 16.72 -5.03
CA SER A 174 -1.04 17.25 -6.35
C SER A 174 -2.28 16.55 -6.92
N THR A 175 -2.85 17.10 -7.99
CA THR A 175 -3.98 16.48 -8.70
C THR A 175 -3.67 15.06 -9.20
N GLY A 176 -2.41 14.80 -9.58
CA GLY A 176 -1.94 13.47 -9.97
C GLY A 176 -1.87 12.49 -8.80
N SER A 177 -1.57 12.96 -7.59
CA SER A 177 -1.47 12.13 -6.38
C SER A 177 -2.78 11.43 -6.03
N LEU A 178 -3.93 11.99 -6.39
CA LEU A 178 -5.26 11.43 -6.10
C LEU A 178 -5.46 10.06 -6.74
N TYR A 179 -4.79 9.78 -7.85
CA TYR A 179 -4.86 8.51 -8.56
C TYR A 179 -4.13 7.37 -7.87
N MET A 180 -3.45 7.61 -6.75
CA MET A 180 -3.04 6.54 -5.83
C MET A 180 -4.24 5.75 -5.30
N ALA A 181 -5.44 6.31 -5.34
CA ALA A 181 -6.68 5.60 -5.06
C ALA A 181 -6.84 4.27 -5.82
N THR A 182 -6.25 4.16 -7.03
CA THR A 182 -6.27 2.93 -7.83
C THR A 182 -5.44 1.77 -7.24
N LEU A 183 -4.61 2.03 -6.25
CA LEU A 183 -3.79 0.99 -5.59
C LEU A 183 -4.63 -0.09 -4.89
N SER A 184 -5.88 0.20 -4.57
CA SER A 184 -6.83 -0.80 -4.05
C SER A 184 -7.48 -1.68 -5.13
N PHE A 185 -7.24 -1.40 -6.42
CA PHE A 185 -7.79 -2.17 -7.56
C PHE A 185 -6.95 -3.39 -7.95
N LEU A 186 -5.89 -3.69 -7.20
CA LEU A 186 -5.00 -4.83 -7.48
C LEU A 186 -5.73 -6.16 -7.72
N PRO A 187 -6.82 -6.52 -7.00
CA PRO A 187 -7.54 -7.77 -7.26
C PRO A 187 -8.19 -7.87 -8.64
N LEU A 188 -8.36 -6.76 -9.38
CA LEU A 188 -8.81 -6.80 -10.77
C LEU A 188 -7.85 -7.57 -11.69
N GLY A 189 -6.60 -7.79 -11.25
CA GLY A 189 -5.64 -8.63 -11.96
C GLY A 189 -5.85 -10.14 -11.77
N LEU A 190 -6.80 -10.58 -10.92
CA LEU A 190 -7.10 -11.98 -10.72
C LEU A 190 -7.90 -12.55 -11.91
N PRO A 191 -7.68 -13.83 -12.27
CA PRO A 191 -8.48 -14.52 -13.30
C PRO A 191 -9.97 -14.50 -12.96
N ALA A 192 -10.83 -14.55 -13.97
CA ALA A 192 -12.29 -14.49 -13.79
C ALA A 192 -12.86 -15.70 -13.02
N ASP A 193 -12.17 -16.83 -13.02
CA ASP A 193 -12.52 -18.05 -12.28
C ASP A 193 -11.89 -18.14 -10.89
N ASP A 194 -11.23 -17.06 -10.44
CA ASP A 194 -10.63 -17.03 -9.10
C ASP A 194 -11.71 -17.00 -8.00
N PRO A 195 -11.52 -17.71 -6.88
CA PRO A 195 -12.45 -17.69 -5.74
C PRO A 195 -12.73 -16.30 -5.16
N PHE A 196 -11.98 -15.29 -5.57
CA PHE A 196 -12.24 -13.91 -5.22
C PHE A 196 -13.53 -13.40 -5.86
N TRP A 197 -13.84 -13.84 -7.08
CA TRP A 197 -15.04 -13.45 -7.86
C TRP A 197 -16.24 -14.30 -7.56
#